data_293f028427ef3c8bbdeb7e5545b23c57
#
_entry.id   293f028427ef3c8bbdeb7e5545b23c57
#
_cell.length_a   1.000
_cell.length_b   1.000
_cell.length_c   1.000
_cell.angle_alpha   90.00
_cell.angle_beta   90.00
_cell.angle_gamma   90.00
#
_symmetry.space_group_name_H-M   'P 1'
#
loop_
_entity.id
_entity.type
_entity.pdbx_description
1 polymer ?
#
loop_
_entity_poly.entity_id
_entity_poly.type
_entity_poly.pdbx_seq_one_letter_code
_entity_poly.pdbx_strand_id
1 'polypeptide(L)'
;LGGRDLSKLPAAERAAEEAKIIAYSRLVAGTAAGLTGGDVNVAADAAKTAVQNNLLAFNPKSDPKAKRRFADKVESELGGKFELKGTGKFNSLGYEIMALVPVGNATTASLNAKQLSFYNMLNNVIQDKTGTAQITLVYNDGETAGGNWITGRFDVSDMEKLDTNKVILSGNALIAHEFNEQIVKNKFHLVPLQGKEDQYYNFAHESAVIKEIGMMKNIISIADNAQVNGVEYSRIYYDNNKKQMLGVNVGTFSTTPTGVVHNFDPRQTIIKPNANGSYINKTQKQQVEFTP
;
A
#
# COMPACT_ATOMS: atom_id res chain seq x y z
N LEU A 1 -9.53 -28.59 4.17
CA LEU A 1 -10.63 -28.06 3.34
C LEU A 1 -10.14 -28.09 1.91
N GLY A 2 -10.48 -29.15 1.16
CA GLY A 2 -9.95 -29.39 -0.18
C GLY A 2 -10.55 -28.45 -1.21
N GLY A 3 -9.87 -27.40 -1.57
CA GLY A 3 -9.90 -26.68 -2.86
C GLY A 3 -11.24 -26.48 -3.59
N ARG A 4 -12.38 -26.43 -2.88
CA ARG A 4 -13.69 -26.19 -3.51
C ARG A 4 -13.82 -24.71 -3.87
N ASP A 5 -14.09 -24.44 -5.13
CA ASP A 5 -14.41 -23.11 -5.62
C ASP A 5 -15.81 -22.71 -5.12
N LEU A 6 -15.83 -21.87 -4.08
CA LEU A 6 -17.08 -21.40 -3.47
C LEU A 6 -17.96 -20.60 -4.45
N SER A 7 -17.38 -20.02 -5.49
CA SER A 7 -18.14 -19.23 -6.47
C SER A 7 -19.12 -20.07 -7.29
N LYS A 8 -18.89 -21.39 -7.36
CA LYS A 8 -19.73 -22.36 -8.10
C LYS A 8 -20.83 -22.99 -7.26
N LEU A 9 -20.88 -22.67 -5.96
CA LEU A 9 -21.92 -23.22 -5.09
C LEU A 9 -23.21 -22.38 -5.15
N PRO A 10 -24.39 -23.04 -4.99
CA PRO A 10 -25.64 -22.33 -4.76
C PRO A 10 -25.52 -21.37 -3.55
N ALA A 11 -26.26 -20.26 -3.56
CA ALA A 11 -26.12 -19.18 -2.57
C ALA A 11 -26.25 -19.68 -1.12
N ALA A 12 -27.17 -20.62 -0.85
CA ALA A 12 -27.37 -21.18 0.49
C ALA A 12 -26.18 -22.07 0.95
N GLU A 13 -25.62 -22.87 0.05
CA GLU A 13 -24.45 -23.70 0.34
C GLU A 13 -23.20 -22.85 0.52
N ARG A 14 -23.03 -21.80 -0.29
CA ARG A 14 -21.96 -20.83 -0.15
C ARG A 14 -22.00 -20.17 1.21
N ALA A 15 -23.16 -19.66 1.64
CA ALA A 15 -23.32 -19.04 2.95
C ALA A 15 -23.00 -20.01 4.11
N ALA A 16 -23.36 -21.28 3.98
CA ALA A 16 -23.04 -22.31 4.97
C ALA A 16 -21.53 -22.60 5.03
N GLU A 17 -20.84 -22.69 3.88
CA GLU A 17 -19.39 -22.88 3.85
C GLU A 17 -18.63 -21.64 4.34
N GLU A 18 -19.08 -20.44 3.99
CA GLU A 18 -18.53 -19.18 4.54
C GLU A 18 -18.68 -19.12 6.07
N ALA A 19 -19.84 -19.51 6.61
CA ALA A 19 -20.06 -19.56 8.05
C ALA A 19 -19.13 -20.57 8.77
N LYS A 20 -18.89 -21.75 8.17
CA LYS A 20 -17.92 -22.72 8.69
C LYS A 20 -16.50 -22.16 8.68
N ILE A 21 -16.12 -21.52 7.59
CA ILE A 21 -14.79 -20.91 7.43
C ILE A 21 -14.59 -19.84 8.50
N ILE A 22 -15.58 -18.98 8.76
CA ILE A 22 -15.56 -17.96 9.80
C ILE A 22 -15.40 -18.60 11.19
N ALA A 23 -16.20 -19.63 11.49
CA ALA A 23 -16.14 -20.34 12.78
C ALA A 23 -14.76 -20.97 13.03
N TYR A 24 -14.19 -21.61 12.03
CA TYR A 24 -12.83 -22.17 12.12
C TYR A 24 -11.76 -21.11 12.34
N SER A 25 -11.88 -19.95 11.69
CA SER A 25 -10.92 -18.86 11.82
C SER A 25 -10.94 -18.25 13.21
N ARG A 26 -12.14 -18.05 13.76
CA ARG A 26 -12.31 -17.58 15.15
C ARG A 26 -11.70 -18.57 16.14
N LEU A 27 -11.90 -19.87 15.92
CA LEU A 27 -11.34 -20.91 16.77
C LEU A 27 -9.81 -20.92 16.74
N VAL A 28 -9.21 -20.90 15.53
CA VAL A 28 -7.74 -20.92 15.38
C VAL A 28 -7.11 -19.66 15.96
N ALA A 29 -7.64 -18.48 15.65
CA ALA A 29 -7.09 -17.23 16.15
C ALA A 29 -7.28 -17.09 17.67
N GLY A 30 -8.46 -17.47 18.17
CA GLY A 30 -8.73 -17.50 19.62
C GLY A 30 -7.81 -18.47 20.37
N THR A 31 -7.58 -19.66 19.82
CA THR A 31 -6.66 -20.64 20.42
C THR A 31 -5.22 -20.13 20.42
N ALA A 32 -4.75 -19.54 19.31
CA ALA A 32 -3.42 -18.97 19.25
C ALA A 32 -3.23 -17.81 20.25
N ALA A 33 -4.21 -16.90 20.36
CA ALA A 33 -4.18 -15.81 21.33
C ALA A 33 -4.22 -16.33 22.79
N GLY A 34 -5.05 -17.31 23.09
CA GLY A 34 -5.11 -17.92 24.41
C GLY A 34 -3.80 -18.57 24.84
N LEU A 35 -3.09 -19.22 23.92
CA LEU A 35 -1.77 -19.81 24.18
C LEU A 35 -0.66 -18.78 24.43
N THR A 36 -0.82 -17.56 23.91
CA THR A 36 0.15 -16.45 24.05
C THR A 36 -0.26 -15.42 25.12
N GLY A 37 -1.36 -15.65 25.86
CA GLY A 37 -1.88 -14.73 26.88
C GLY A 37 -2.58 -13.50 26.31
N GLY A 38 -2.96 -13.52 25.02
CA GLY A 38 -3.70 -12.43 24.38
C GLY A 38 -5.23 -12.55 24.56
N ASP A 39 -5.94 -11.46 24.21
CA ASP A 39 -7.41 -11.46 24.21
C ASP A 39 -7.96 -12.32 23.06
N VAL A 40 -8.54 -13.46 23.46
CA VAL A 40 -9.11 -14.45 22.55
C VAL A 40 -10.23 -13.87 21.67
N ASN A 41 -11.04 -12.96 22.22
CA ASN A 41 -12.17 -12.38 21.49
C ASN A 41 -11.69 -11.37 20.45
N VAL A 42 -10.74 -10.51 20.82
CA VAL A 42 -10.15 -9.54 19.87
C VAL A 42 -9.45 -10.24 18.72
N ALA A 43 -8.67 -11.30 18.99
CA ALA A 43 -8.02 -12.08 17.94
C ALA A 43 -9.03 -12.85 17.07
N ALA A 44 -10.08 -13.41 17.69
CA ALA A 44 -11.15 -14.10 16.94
C ALA A 44 -11.96 -13.15 16.07
N ASP A 45 -12.24 -11.93 16.52
CA ASP A 45 -12.97 -10.93 15.73
C ASP A 45 -12.10 -10.35 14.62
N ALA A 46 -10.81 -10.15 14.84
CA ALA A 46 -9.86 -9.78 13.78
C ALA A 46 -9.81 -10.86 12.67
N ALA A 47 -9.73 -12.13 13.06
CA ALA A 47 -9.73 -13.23 12.09
C ALA A 47 -11.07 -13.37 11.34
N LYS A 48 -12.20 -13.19 12.04
CA LYS A 48 -13.53 -13.13 11.39
C LYS A 48 -13.59 -12.03 10.35
N THR A 49 -13.15 -10.84 10.70
CA THR A 49 -13.12 -9.68 9.83
C THR A 49 -12.26 -9.91 8.60
N ALA A 50 -11.06 -10.47 8.78
CA ALA A 50 -10.16 -10.80 7.67
C ALA A 50 -10.76 -11.83 6.71
N VAL A 51 -11.54 -12.79 7.21
CA VAL A 51 -12.21 -13.81 6.36
C VAL A 51 -13.40 -13.25 5.59
N GLN A 52 -14.15 -12.36 6.21
CA GLN A 52 -15.35 -11.80 5.59
C GLN A 52 -15.03 -10.77 4.49
N ASN A 53 -13.90 -10.12 4.59
CA ASN A 53 -13.58 -8.92 3.79
C ASN A 53 -12.38 -9.06 2.85
N ASN A 54 -11.59 -10.10 2.91
CA ASN A 54 -10.57 -10.60 1.95
C ASN A 54 -9.72 -9.57 1.18
N LEU A 55 -9.15 -8.54 1.84
CA LEU A 55 -8.80 -7.37 1.04
C LEU A 55 -7.30 -7.05 0.97
N LEU A 56 -6.52 -7.47 1.95
CA LEU A 56 -5.07 -7.54 1.82
C LEU A 56 -4.64 -8.99 1.72
N ALA A 57 -4.07 -9.37 0.59
CA ALA A 57 -3.61 -10.73 0.38
C ALA A 57 -2.21 -10.75 -0.25
N PHE A 58 -1.32 -11.55 0.33
CA PHE A 58 0.06 -11.68 -0.14
C PHE A 58 0.25 -12.97 -0.94
N ASN A 59 0.98 -12.84 -2.04
CA ASN A 59 1.40 -13.97 -2.84
C ASN A 59 2.27 -14.92 -1.99
N PRO A 60 1.98 -16.21 -1.90
CA PRO A 60 2.84 -17.18 -1.20
C PRO A 60 4.27 -17.22 -1.75
N LYS A 61 4.44 -16.92 -3.05
CA LYS A 61 5.76 -16.84 -3.73
C LYS A 61 6.49 -15.52 -3.49
N SER A 62 5.96 -14.61 -2.65
CA SER A 62 6.68 -13.39 -2.25
C SER A 62 8.01 -13.74 -1.63
N ASP A 63 9.02 -12.89 -1.87
CA ASP A 63 10.37 -13.05 -1.32
C ASP A 63 10.34 -13.18 0.22
N PRO A 64 10.95 -14.21 0.82
CA PRO A 64 10.93 -14.40 2.27
C PRO A 64 11.58 -13.24 3.05
N LYS A 65 12.61 -12.60 2.50
CA LYS A 65 13.24 -11.42 3.10
C LYS A 65 12.31 -10.24 3.05
N ALA A 66 11.63 -10.01 1.91
CA ALA A 66 10.63 -8.96 1.77
C ALA A 66 9.48 -9.14 2.77
N LYS A 67 8.95 -10.36 2.90
CA LYS A 67 7.88 -10.67 3.88
C LYS A 67 8.30 -10.30 5.29
N ARG A 68 9.48 -10.74 5.72
CA ARG A 68 10.00 -10.43 7.07
C ARG A 68 10.18 -8.94 7.26
N ARG A 69 10.88 -8.25 6.34
CA ARG A 69 11.14 -6.81 6.44
C ARG A 69 9.86 -5.99 6.44
N PHE A 70 8.86 -6.39 5.65
CA PHE A 70 7.55 -5.75 5.68
C PHE A 70 6.82 -5.96 7.00
N ALA A 71 6.85 -7.17 7.56
CA ALA A 71 6.30 -7.45 8.89
C ALA A 71 7.02 -6.64 9.99
N ASP A 72 8.36 -6.59 9.99
CA ASP A 72 9.16 -5.78 10.90
C ASP A 72 8.77 -4.28 10.82
N LYS A 73 8.53 -3.77 9.61
CA LYS A 73 8.07 -2.39 9.39
C LYS A 73 6.72 -2.16 10.04
N VAL A 74 5.74 -3.04 9.80
CA VAL A 74 4.41 -2.91 10.39
C VAL A 74 4.47 -2.96 11.92
N GLU A 75 5.21 -3.91 12.48
CA GLU A 75 5.40 -4.03 13.93
C GLU A 75 6.04 -2.76 14.51
N SER A 76 7.11 -2.26 13.90
CA SER A 76 7.80 -1.04 14.33
C SER A 76 6.88 0.20 14.30
N GLU A 77 6.14 0.40 13.20
CA GLU A 77 5.22 1.55 13.08
C GLU A 77 4.06 1.47 14.07
N LEU A 78 3.67 0.28 14.48
CA LEU A 78 2.63 0.05 15.50
C LEU A 78 3.20 -0.09 16.92
N GLY A 79 4.52 0.09 17.10
CA GLY A 79 5.19 0.05 18.41
C GLY A 79 5.10 -1.30 19.09
N GLY A 80 5.15 -2.39 18.33
CA GLY A 80 5.05 -3.77 18.84
C GLY A 80 3.66 -4.15 19.40
N LYS A 81 2.64 -3.31 19.17
CA LYS A 81 1.28 -3.54 19.72
C LYS A 81 0.38 -4.37 18.81
N PHE A 82 0.69 -4.38 17.52
CA PHE A 82 0.01 -5.19 16.53
C PHE A 82 1.04 -5.78 15.56
N GLU A 83 0.74 -6.98 15.09
CA GLU A 83 1.51 -7.69 14.09
C GLU A 83 0.67 -7.92 12.84
N LEU A 84 1.28 -7.90 11.67
CA LEU A 84 0.65 -8.34 10.42
C LEU A 84 0.94 -9.84 10.23
N LYS A 85 -0.10 -10.66 10.29
CA LYS A 85 0.01 -12.12 10.17
C LYS A 85 -0.84 -12.66 9.04
N GLY A 86 -0.36 -13.72 8.39
CA GLY A 86 -1.17 -14.55 7.51
C GLY A 86 -2.23 -15.29 8.33
N THR A 87 -3.42 -15.36 7.80
CA THR A 87 -4.54 -16.07 8.46
C THR A 87 -4.54 -17.57 8.19
N GLY A 88 -3.60 -18.07 7.37
CA GLY A 88 -3.60 -19.44 6.86
C GLY A 88 -4.71 -19.71 5.83
N LYS A 89 -5.39 -18.67 5.37
CA LYS A 89 -6.41 -18.73 4.35
C LYS A 89 -5.94 -18.06 3.08
N PHE A 90 -6.51 -18.50 1.97
CA PHE A 90 -6.13 -18.07 0.65
C PHE A 90 -7.36 -17.60 -0.11
N ASN A 91 -7.22 -16.55 -0.91
CA ASN A 91 -8.25 -16.13 -1.84
C ASN A 91 -8.32 -17.10 -3.05
N SER A 92 -9.24 -16.87 -3.97
CA SER A 92 -9.44 -17.70 -5.17
C SER A 92 -8.22 -17.79 -6.10
N LEU A 93 -7.30 -16.84 -6.00
CA LEU A 93 -6.05 -16.81 -6.77
C LEU A 93 -4.86 -17.40 -6.00
N GLY A 94 -5.10 -17.95 -4.80
CA GLY A 94 -4.07 -18.57 -3.98
C GLY A 94 -3.18 -17.58 -3.20
N TYR A 95 -3.59 -16.33 -3.04
CA TYR A 95 -2.91 -15.34 -2.20
C TYR A 95 -3.36 -15.51 -0.75
N GLU A 96 -2.40 -15.51 0.18
CA GLU A 96 -2.67 -15.63 1.62
C GLU A 96 -3.28 -14.35 2.18
N ILE A 97 -4.41 -14.47 2.84
CA ILE A 97 -5.13 -13.35 3.46
C ILE A 97 -4.40 -12.92 4.72
N MET A 98 -4.20 -11.61 4.85
CA MET A 98 -3.49 -11.00 5.96
C MET A 98 -4.45 -10.37 6.97
N ALA A 99 -4.04 -10.30 8.23
CA ALA A 99 -4.76 -9.63 9.31
C ALA A 99 -3.80 -8.88 10.24
N LEU A 100 -4.26 -7.77 10.82
CA LEU A 100 -3.60 -7.13 11.97
C LEU A 100 -4.06 -7.83 13.24
N VAL A 101 -3.11 -8.40 13.97
CA VAL A 101 -3.36 -9.16 15.20
C VAL A 101 -2.77 -8.39 16.38
N PRO A 102 -3.53 -8.13 17.46
CA PRO A 102 -2.99 -7.49 18.65
C PRO A 102 -1.96 -8.38 19.35
N VAL A 103 -0.93 -7.78 19.91
CA VAL A 103 0.07 -8.43 20.75
C VAL A 103 -0.36 -8.25 22.21
N GLY A 104 -0.52 -9.37 22.94
CA GLY A 104 -1.02 -9.36 24.31
C GLY A 104 -2.41 -8.72 24.39
N ASN A 105 -2.58 -7.79 25.32
CA ASN A 105 -3.84 -7.06 25.54
C ASN A 105 -3.89 -5.71 24.79
N ALA A 106 -3.13 -5.53 23.71
CA ALA A 106 -3.11 -4.30 22.97
C ALA A 106 -4.47 -4.01 22.32
N THR A 107 -4.89 -2.74 22.39
CA THR A 107 -6.08 -2.24 21.72
C THR A 107 -5.71 -0.99 20.92
N THR A 108 -6.57 -0.55 20.02
CA THR A 108 -6.35 0.70 19.27
C THR A 108 -6.25 1.93 20.16
N ALA A 109 -6.88 1.91 21.35
CA ALA A 109 -6.75 2.97 22.35
C ALA A 109 -5.33 3.09 22.94
N SER A 110 -4.52 2.04 22.84
CA SER A 110 -3.12 2.06 23.29
C SER A 110 -2.17 2.71 22.27
N LEU A 111 -2.63 2.99 21.04
CA LEU A 111 -1.82 3.58 19.97
C LEU A 111 -1.74 5.11 20.14
N ASN A 112 -0.56 5.68 19.90
CA ASN A 112 -0.44 7.12 19.73
C ASN A 112 -1.00 7.58 18.36
N ALA A 113 -1.13 8.87 18.14
CA ALA A 113 -1.75 9.42 16.93
C ALA A 113 -1.07 8.95 15.62
N LYS A 114 0.28 8.85 15.58
CA LYS A 114 1.01 8.37 14.41
C LYS A 114 0.74 6.89 14.16
N GLN A 115 0.83 6.08 15.22
CA GLN A 115 0.55 4.64 15.19
C GLN A 115 -0.89 4.37 14.75
N LEU A 116 -1.84 5.12 15.29
CA LEU A 116 -3.26 4.99 14.96
C LEU A 116 -3.53 5.35 13.48
N SER A 117 -2.86 6.38 12.96
CA SER A 117 -2.96 6.74 11.54
C SER A 117 -2.50 5.60 10.63
N PHE A 118 -1.34 5.02 10.93
CA PHE A 118 -0.81 3.87 10.18
C PHE A 118 -1.69 2.62 10.33
N TYR A 119 -2.14 2.32 11.56
CA TYR A 119 -3.09 1.25 11.81
C TYR A 119 -4.36 1.41 10.98
N ASN A 120 -4.97 2.58 11.02
CA ASN A 120 -6.21 2.85 10.28
C ASN A 120 -6.01 2.72 8.76
N MET A 121 -4.90 3.21 8.23
CA MET A 121 -4.57 3.07 6.82
C MET A 121 -4.51 1.59 6.41
N LEU A 122 -3.72 0.79 7.13
CA LEU A 122 -3.56 -0.63 6.81
C LEU A 122 -4.83 -1.44 7.09
N ASN A 123 -5.53 -1.13 8.19
CA ASN A 123 -6.80 -1.76 8.54
C ASN A 123 -7.90 -1.42 7.52
N ASN A 124 -7.93 -0.21 6.97
CA ASN A 124 -8.85 0.15 5.89
C ASN A 124 -8.61 -0.69 4.65
N VAL A 125 -7.34 -0.95 4.29
CA VAL A 125 -6.98 -1.89 3.21
C VAL A 125 -7.47 -3.30 3.53
N ILE A 126 -7.29 -3.77 4.76
CA ILE A 126 -7.76 -5.09 5.21
C ILE A 126 -9.29 -5.17 5.26
N GLN A 127 -10.00 -4.10 5.55
CA GLN A 127 -11.45 -4.06 5.75
C GLN A 127 -12.25 -3.61 4.51
N ASP A 128 -11.60 -3.17 3.46
CA ASP A 128 -12.28 -2.70 2.24
C ASP A 128 -13.10 -3.83 1.60
N LYS A 129 -14.39 -3.73 1.47
CA LYS A 129 -15.28 -4.73 0.88
C LYS A 129 -15.43 -4.61 -0.64
N THR A 130 -14.75 -3.67 -1.23
CA THR A 130 -14.99 -3.30 -2.64
C THR A 130 -13.91 -3.77 -3.60
N GLY A 131 -12.70 -4.04 -3.10
CA GLY A 131 -11.60 -4.54 -3.91
C GLY A 131 -10.55 -5.24 -3.05
N THR A 132 -9.64 -5.97 -3.63
CA THR A 132 -8.56 -6.70 -2.94
C THR A 132 -7.20 -6.14 -3.32
N ALA A 133 -6.39 -5.77 -2.34
CA ALA A 133 -4.98 -5.51 -2.55
C ALA A 133 -4.23 -6.85 -2.65
N GLN A 134 -3.97 -7.30 -3.87
CA GLN A 134 -3.20 -8.52 -4.16
C GLN A 134 -1.75 -8.15 -4.37
N ILE A 135 -0.91 -8.43 -3.39
CA ILE A 135 0.48 -7.95 -3.36
C ILE A 135 1.46 -9.13 -3.46
N THR A 136 2.45 -8.96 -4.30
CA THR A 136 3.65 -9.80 -4.34
C THR A 136 4.82 -9.00 -3.79
N LEU A 137 5.24 -9.31 -2.58
CA LEU A 137 6.38 -8.63 -1.97
C LEU A 137 7.69 -9.11 -2.60
N VAL A 138 8.50 -8.16 -3.05
CA VAL A 138 9.83 -8.37 -3.63
C VAL A 138 10.87 -7.55 -2.88
N TYR A 139 12.13 -7.89 -3.02
CA TYR A 139 13.22 -7.19 -2.35
C TYR A 139 14.37 -6.91 -3.30
N ASN A 140 14.69 -5.64 -3.48
CA ASN A 140 15.74 -5.18 -4.39
C ASN A 140 15.50 -5.67 -5.83
N ASP A 141 14.27 -5.50 -6.27
CA ASP A 141 13.80 -5.88 -7.59
C ASP A 141 14.02 -4.72 -8.57
N GLY A 142 15.04 -4.84 -9.40
CA GLY A 142 15.38 -3.80 -10.37
C GLY A 142 14.32 -3.54 -11.46
N GLU A 143 13.25 -4.33 -11.52
CA GLU A 143 12.15 -4.16 -12.48
C GLU A 143 10.96 -3.37 -11.90
N THR A 144 10.99 -3.10 -10.58
CA THR A 144 9.89 -2.46 -9.85
C THR A 144 10.39 -1.18 -9.19
N ALA A 145 9.70 -0.07 -9.38
CA ALA A 145 9.96 1.19 -8.72
C ALA A 145 8.91 1.45 -7.64
N GLY A 146 9.22 1.11 -6.39
CA GLY A 146 8.26 1.14 -5.30
C GLY A 146 7.21 0.05 -5.45
N GLY A 147 6.34 0.18 -6.45
CA GLY A 147 5.35 -0.82 -6.83
C GLY A 147 5.16 -0.95 -8.34
N ASN A 148 4.36 -1.92 -8.73
CA ASN A 148 3.95 -2.14 -10.11
C ASN A 148 2.45 -2.47 -10.15
N TRP A 149 1.65 -1.52 -10.59
CA TRP A 149 0.20 -1.66 -10.57
C TRP A 149 -0.32 -2.81 -11.42
N ILE A 150 0.37 -3.17 -12.54
CA ILE A 150 -0.02 -4.28 -13.41
C ILE A 150 0.14 -5.61 -12.71
N THR A 151 1.31 -5.86 -12.13
CA THR A 151 1.69 -7.15 -11.54
C THR A 151 1.36 -7.28 -10.06
N GLY A 152 1.08 -6.16 -9.37
CA GLY A 152 0.91 -6.12 -7.92
C GLY A 152 2.21 -6.36 -7.14
N ARG A 153 3.38 -6.19 -7.78
CA ARG A 153 4.68 -6.28 -7.08
C ARG A 153 4.89 -5.03 -6.24
N PHE A 154 5.44 -5.20 -5.05
CA PHE A 154 5.81 -4.12 -4.13
C PHE A 154 7.23 -4.37 -3.63
N ASP A 155 8.15 -3.44 -3.93
CA ASP A 155 9.53 -3.56 -3.50
C ASP A 155 9.74 -2.97 -2.10
N VAL A 156 9.93 -3.87 -1.15
CA VAL A 156 10.14 -3.50 0.26
C VAL A 156 11.45 -2.75 0.46
N SER A 157 12.47 -2.99 -0.36
CA SER A 157 13.73 -2.25 -0.25
C SER A 157 13.58 -0.79 -0.64
N ASP A 158 12.69 -0.48 -1.58
CA ASP A 158 12.41 0.90 -1.99
C ASP A 158 11.64 1.66 -0.91
N MET A 159 10.70 0.98 -0.25
CA MET A 159 10.03 1.51 0.95
C MET A 159 11.05 1.88 2.04
N GLU A 160 12.05 1.01 2.30
CA GLU A 160 13.11 1.26 3.28
C GLU A 160 14.01 2.45 2.88
N LYS A 161 14.33 2.59 1.59
CA LYS A 161 15.10 3.73 1.07
C LYS A 161 14.38 5.06 1.29
N LEU A 162 13.07 5.11 1.10
CA LEU A 162 12.27 6.31 1.40
C LEU A 162 12.37 6.72 2.87
N ASP A 163 12.25 5.76 3.79
CA ASP A 163 12.38 6.03 5.22
C ASP A 163 13.80 6.47 5.61
N THR A 164 14.82 5.92 4.96
CA THR A 164 16.23 6.22 5.25
C THR A 164 16.66 7.58 4.68
N ASN A 165 16.24 7.93 3.47
CA ASN A 165 16.69 9.14 2.77
C ASN A 165 15.97 10.41 3.24
N LYS A 166 15.02 10.30 4.18
CA LYS A 166 14.31 11.43 4.81
C LYS A 166 13.66 12.37 3.78
N VAL A 167 13.20 11.83 2.67
CA VAL A 167 12.34 12.56 1.74
C VAL A 167 10.93 12.70 2.31
N ILE A 168 10.13 13.63 1.79
CA ILE A 168 8.77 13.85 2.27
C ILE A 168 7.89 12.62 2.01
N LEU A 169 8.10 11.93 0.90
CA LEU A 169 7.47 10.65 0.59
C LEU A 169 8.06 9.57 1.50
N SER A 170 7.29 9.09 2.45
CA SER A 170 7.70 8.05 3.40
C SER A 170 7.35 6.66 2.90
N GLY A 171 7.97 5.63 3.48
CA GLY A 171 7.59 4.23 3.23
C GLY A 171 6.11 3.95 3.54
N ASN A 172 5.54 4.61 4.57
CA ASN A 172 4.11 4.48 4.89
C ASN A 172 3.22 5.10 3.80
N ALA A 173 3.64 6.21 3.20
CA ALA A 173 2.95 6.84 2.10
C ALA A 173 3.00 5.94 0.85
N LEU A 174 4.15 5.32 0.56
CA LEU A 174 4.29 4.35 -0.52
C LEU A 174 3.38 3.13 -0.31
N ILE A 175 3.31 2.57 0.89
CA ILE A 175 2.38 1.46 1.19
C ILE A 175 0.93 1.87 0.92
N ALA A 176 0.52 3.06 1.39
CA ALA A 176 -0.83 3.57 1.19
C ALA A 176 -1.16 3.74 -0.30
N HIS A 177 -0.19 4.22 -1.09
CA HIS A 177 -0.29 4.39 -2.53
C HIS A 177 -0.49 3.05 -3.25
N GLU A 178 0.50 2.19 -3.17
CA GLU A 178 0.55 0.95 -3.95
C GLU A 178 -0.60 -0.01 -3.60
N PHE A 179 -0.93 -0.10 -2.30
CA PHE A 179 -2.03 -0.97 -1.88
C PHE A 179 -3.38 -0.46 -2.34
N ASN A 180 -3.57 0.87 -2.36
CA ASN A 180 -4.81 1.45 -2.88
C ASN A 180 -4.92 1.31 -4.41
N GLU A 181 -3.83 1.43 -5.16
CA GLU A 181 -3.84 1.13 -6.60
C GLU A 181 -4.35 -0.29 -6.88
N GLN A 182 -3.87 -1.28 -6.12
CA GLN A 182 -4.32 -2.65 -6.28
C GLN A 182 -5.79 -2.84 -5.89
N ILE A 183 -6.29 -2.16 -4.84
CA ILE A 183 -7.71 -2.17 -4.48
C ILE A 183 -8.55 -1.64 -5.64
N VAL A 184 -8.22 -0.46 -6.16
CA VAL A 184 -8.97 0.20 -7.24
C VAL A 184 -8.92 -0.64 -8.51
N LYS A 185 -7.75 -1.14 -8.88
CA LYS A 185 -7.59 -2.05 -10.02
C LYS A 185 -8.52 -3.25 -9.91
N ASN A 186 -8.53 -3.93 -8.78
CA ASN A 186 -9.33 -5.15 -8.60
C ASN A 186 -10.82 -4.85 -8.44
N LYS A 187 -11.18 -3.75 -7.78
CA LYS A 187 -12.57 -3.30 -7.64
C LYS A 187 -13.25 -3.03 -8.98
N PHE A 188 -12.55 -2.38 -9.89
CA PHE A 188 -13.11 -1.99 -11.19
C PHE A 188 -12.68 -2.92 -12.33
N HIS A 189 -12.02 -4.07 -11.99
CA HIS A 189 -11.52 -5.04 -12.97
C HIS A 189 -10.68 -4.38 -14.07
N LEU A 190 -9.83 -3.42 -13.65
CA LEU A 190 -8.96 -2.70 -14.58
C LEU A 190 -7.86 -3.64 -15.06
N VAL A 191 -8.05 -4.20 -16.25
CA VAL A 191 -7.01 -4.99 -16.93
C VAL A 191 -6.31 -4.07 -17.94
N PRO A 192 -4.99 -4.16 -18.08
CA PRO A 192 -4.29 -3.46 -19.14
C PRO A 192 -4.85 -3.92 -20.50
N LEU A 193 -5.68 -3.07 -21.10
CA LEU A 193 -6.19 -3.27 -22.45
C LEU A 193 -5.34 -2.42 -23.39
N GLN A 194 -4.85 -3.03 -24.47
CA GLN A 194 -4.03 -2.33 -25.45
C GLN A 194 -4.67 -0.99 -25.87
N GLY A 195 -3.94 0.10 -25.66
CA GLY A 195 -4.36 1.48 -25.95
C GLY A 195 -5.23 2.15 -24.88
N LYS A 196 -5.43 1.54 -23.71
CA LYS A 196 -6.15 2.12 -22.56
C LYS A 196 -5.38 2.02 -21.24
N GLU A 197 -4.16 1.53 -21.28
CA GLU A 197 -3.32 1.30 -20.09
C GLU A 197 -3.16 2.58 -19.27
N ASP A 198 -2.87 3.69 -19.94
CA ASP A 198 -2.66 4.98 -19.29
C ASP A 198 -3.94 5.50 -18.61
N GLN A 199 -5.10 5.31 -19.24
CA GLN A 199 -6.38 5.76 -18.67
C GLN A 199 -6.74 4.99 -17.40
N TYR A 200 -6.54 3.69 -17.40
CA TYR A 200 -6.84 2.83 -16.24
C TYR A 200 -5.83 3.05 -15.12
N TYR A 201 -4.56 3.18 -15.48
CA TYR A 201 -3.50 3.54 -14.55
C TYR A 201 -3.80 4.87 -13.88
N ASN A 202 -4.06 5.93 -14.65
CA ASN A 202 -4.33 7.27 -14.11
C ASN A 202 -5.51 7.26 -13.13
N PHE A 203 -6.57 6.53 -13.43
CA PHE A 203 -7.73 6.42 -12.53
C PHE A 203 -7.37 5.76 -11.19
N ALA A 204 -6.62 4.65 -11.20
CA ALA A 204 -6.16 3.98 -9.99
C ALA A 204 -5.16 4.85 -9.22
N HIS A 205 -4.22 5.46 -9.95
CA HIS A 205 -3.16 6.30 -9.43
C HIS A 205 -3.67 7.57 -8.75
N GLU A 206 -4.62 8.30 -9.31
CA GLU A 206 -5.23 9.48 -8.69
C GLU A 206 -5.86 9.14 -7.33
N SER A 207 -6.56 8.00 -7.24
CA SER A 207 -7.09 7.51 -5.98
C SER A 207 -6.00 7.18 -4.96
N ALA A 208 -4.90 6.60 -5.43
CA ALA A 208 -3.76 6.23 -4.60
C ALA A 208 -3.00 7.45 -4.06
N VAL A 209 -2.83 8.50 -4.87
CA VAL A 209 -2.23 9.78 -4.44
C VAL A 209 -2.99 10.40 -3.27
N ILE A 210 -4.33 10.32 -3.25
CA ILE A 210 -5.12 10.81 -2.12
C ILE A 210 -4.78 10.06 -0.83
N LYS A 211 -4.58 8.73 -0.90
CA LYS A 211 -4.21 7.91 0.26
C LYS A 211 -2.77 8.16 0.71
N GLU A 212 -1.86 8.32 -0.24
CA GLU A 212 -0.48 8.70 -0.03
C GLU A 212 -0.37 10.01 0.76
N ILE A 213 -1.07 11.07 0.30
CA ILE A 213 -1.08 12.38 0.95
C ILE A 213 -1.68 12.30 2.35
N GLY A 214 -2.70 11.44 2.55
CA GLY A 214 -3.30 11.20 3.86
C GLY A 214 -2.32 10.67 4.91
N MET A 215 -1.20 10.08 4.48
CA MET A 215 -0.09 9.65 5.36
C MET A 215 0.94 10.76 5.64
N MET A 216 0.85 11.89 4.94
CA MET A 216 1.78 13.01 5.02
C MET A 216 1.07 14.26 5.58
N LYS A 217 1.50 14.72 6.76
CA LYS A 217 0.85 15.84 7.44
C LYS A 217 1.10 17.17 6.71
N ASN A 218 0.03 17.88 6.36
CA ASN A 218 0.05 19.21 5.73
C ASN A 218 0.74 19.25 4.35
N ILE A 219 0.73 18.14 3.64
CA ILE A 219 1.27 18.04 2.29
C ILE A 219 0.11 17.99 1.29
N ILE A 220 0.30 18.63 0.14
CA ILE A 220 -0.58 18.57 -1.01
C ILE A 220 0.25 18.05 -2.19
N SER A 221 -0.28 17.11 -2.96
CA SER A 221 0.30 16.73 -4.24
C SER A 221 -0.05 17.80 -5.28
N ILE A 222 0.95 18.19 -6.07
CA ILE A 222 0.80 19.19 -7.13
C ILE A 222 0.83 18.52 -8.50
N ALA A 223 1.79 17.63 -8.73
CA ALA A 223 1.95 16.95 -10.00
C ALA A 223 2.81 15.70 -9.89
N ASP A 224 2.58 14.79 -10.81
CA ASP A 224 3.41 13.61 -11.06
C ASP A 224 4.12 13.74 -12.40
N ASN A 225 5.34 13.19 -12.50
CA ASN A 225 6.15 13.16 -13.71
C ASN A 225 6.21 14.54 -14.40
N ALA A 226 6.55 15.58 -13.67
CA ALA A 226 6.48 16.95 -14.12
C ALA A 226 7.87 17.58 -14.24
N GLN A 227 8.00 18.52 -15.19
CA GLN A 227 9.21 19.30 -15.37
C GLN A 227 8.98 20.74 -14.90
N VAL A 228 9.79 21.22 -13.96
CA VAL A 228 9.77 22.60 -13.46
C VAL A 228 11.12 23.24 -13.66
N ASN A 229 11.15 24.40 -14.32
CA ASN A 229 12.37 25.15 -14.63
C ASN A 229 13.45 24.32 -15.36
N GLY A 230 13.03 23.35 -16.18
CA GLY A 230 13.93 22.47 -16.91
C GLY A 230 14.42 21.23 -16.15
N VAL A 231 14.03 21.08 -14.89
CA VAL A 231 14.34 19.92 -14.05
C VAL A 231 13.12 18.99 -13.99
N GLU A 232 13.34 17.70 -14.24
CA GLU A 232 12.29 16.67 -14.13
C GLU A 232 12.16 16.18 -12.70
N TYR A 233 10.90 15.95 -12.28
CA TYR A 233 10.55 15.41 -10.97
C TYR A 233 9.54 14.28 -11.13
N SER A 234 9.72 13.19 -10.39
CA SER A 234 8.74 12.11 -10.33
C SER A 234 7.46 12.56 -9.63
N ARG A 235 7.62 13.38 -8.59
CA ARG A 235 6.52 13.94 -7.79
C ARG A 235 6.81 15.37 -7.39
N ILE A 236 5.78 16.22 -7.37
CA ILE A 236 5.86 17.58 -6.83
C ILE A 236 4.80 17.72 -5.74
N TYR A 237 5.24 18.18 -4.57
CA TYR A 237 4.40 18.42 -3.41
C TYR A 237 4.50 19.87 -2.94
N TYR A 238 3.47 20.34 -2.22
CA TYR A 238 3.51 21.58 -1.49
C TYR A 238 3.41 21.32 0.01
N ASP A 239 4.40 21.80 0.78
CA ASP A 239 4.42 21.74 2.24
C ASP A 239 3.73 23.01 2.79
N ASN A 240 2.51 22.85 3.29
CA ASN A 240 1.72 23.94 3.84
C ASN A 240 2.32 24.55 5.10
N ASN A 241 3.10 23.81 5.87
CA ASN A 241 3.74 24.33 7.07
C ASN A 241 4.92 25.24 6.73
N LYS A 242 5.75 24.80 5.79
CA LYS A 242 6.98 25.52 5.39
C LYS A 242 6.74 26.49 4.26
N LYS A 243 5.53 26.50 3.67
CA LYS A 243 5.17 27.31 2.50
C LYS A 243 6.17 27.14 1.36
N GLN A 244 6.52 25.91 1.04
CA GLN A 244 7.52 25.59 0.01
C GLN A 244 7.08 24.44 -0.88
N MET A 245 7.51 24.50 -2.14
CA MET A 245 7.31 23.43 -3.11
C MET A 245 8.50 22.45 -3.05
N LEU A 246 8.20 21.18 -3.07
CA LEU A 246 9.17 20.10 -2.95
C LEU A 246 9.09 19.21 -4.18
N GLY A 247 10.20 19.05 -4.87
CA GLY A 247 10.36 18.07 -5.94
C GLY A 247 10.99 16.78 -5.40
N VAL A 248 10.40 15.65 -5.68
CA VAL A 248 10.94 14.34 -5.32
C VAL A 248 11.23 13.56 -6.59
N ASN A 249 12.46 13.06 -6.70
CA ASN A 249 12.86 12.07 -7.69
C ASN A 249 13.03 10.73 -6.99
N VAL A 250 12.40 9.69 -7.53
CA VAL A 250 12.45 8.35 -6.93
C VAL A 250 13.59 7.51 -7.50
N GLY A 251 14.28 7.96 -8.54
CA GLY A 251 15.43 7.29 -9.11
C GLY A 251 15.54 7.45 -10.62
N THR A 252 16.30 6.57 -11.26
CA THR A 252 16.55 6.58 -12.71
C THR A 252 16.12 5.25 -13.33
N PHE A 253 15.64 5.34 -14.56
CA PHE A 253 15.35 4.18 -15.40
C PHE A 253 16.46 4.00 -16.41
N SER A 254 16.88 2.77 -16.66
CA SER A 254 17.77 2.42 -17.76
C SER A 254 17.19 1.26 -18.55
N THR A 255 17.20 1.38 -19.87
CA THR A 255 16.80 0.30 -20.78
C THR A 255 17.99 -0.62 -21.01
N THR A 256 17.79 -1.90 -20.77
CA THR A 256 18.78 -2.95 -21.05
C THR A 256 18.23 -3.89 -22.13
N PRO A 257 19.06 -4.74 -22.75
CA PRO A 257 18.59 -5.73 -23.73
C PRO A 257 17.53 -6.70 -23.15
N THR A 258 17.47 -6.85 -21.82
CA THR A 258 16.55 -7.75 -21.12
C THR A 258 15.32 -7.04 -20.54
N GLY A 259 15.23 -5.71 -20.67
CA GLY A 259 14.10 -4.92 -20.17
C GLY A 259 14.51 -3.58 -19.57
N VAL A 260 13.62 -2.99 -18.80
CA VAL A 260 13.88 -1.74 -18.06
C VAL A 260 14.37 -2.11 -16.68
N VAL A 261 15.51 -1.54 -16.29
CA VAL A 261 16.06 -1.64 -14.92
C VAL A 261 15.86 -0.31 -14.24
N HIS A 262 15.32 -0.35 -13.05
CA HIS A 262 15.10 0.80 -12.19
C HIS A 262 16.14 0.86 -11.07
N ASN A 263 16.78 2.02 -10.92
CA ASN A 263 17.63 2.31 -9.77
C ASN A 263 16.89 3.28 -8.84
N PHE A 264 16.25 2.75 -7.82
CA PHE A 264 15.49 3.54 -6.84
C PHE A 264 16.44 4.24 -5.87
N ASP A 265 16.55 5.56 -6.01
CA ASP A 265 17.38 6.43 -5.18
C ASP A 265 16.59 7.74 -4.92
N PRO A 266 15.69 7.73 -3.91
CA PRO A 266 14.81 8.86 -3.67
C PRO A 266 15.58 10.08 -3.17
N ARG A 267 15.38 11.21 -3.85
CA ARG A 267 15.98 12.51 -3.53
C ARG A 267 14.92 13.59 -3.51
N GLN A 268 15.08 14.55 -2.63
CA GLN A 268 14.19 15.69 -2.49
C GLN A 268 14.93 17.00 -2.73
N THR A 269 14.30 17.91 -3.45
CA THR A 269 14.80 19.25 -3.72
C THR A 269 13.71 20.28 -3.44
N ILE A 270 14.09 21.43 -2.86
CA ILE A 270 13.19 22.58 -2.76
C ILE A 270 13.15 23.24 -4.13
N ILE A 271 11.95 23.31 -4.71
CA ILE A 271 11.73 24.00 -5.99
C ILE A 271 11.57 25.49 -5.70
N LYS A 272 12.45 26.29 -6.32
CA LYS A 272 12.36 27.75 -6.23
C LYS A 272 11.49 28.29 -7.36
N PRO A 273 10.63 29.29 -7.09
CA PRO A 273 9.92 29.97 -8.15
C PRO A 273 10.88 30.72 -9.08
N ASN A 274 10.43 31.02 -10.29
CA ASN A 274 11.12 31.94 -11.18
C ASN A 274 11.15 33.34 -10.59
N ALA A 275 11.92 34.26 -11.24
CA ALA A 275 12.05 35.63 -10.81
C ALA A 275 10.71 36.41 -10.71
N ASN A 276 9.68 35.96 -11.43
CA ASN A 276 8.31 36.50 -11.37
C ASN A 276 7.39 35.78 -10.37
N GLY A 277 7.93 34.87 -9.55
CA GLY A 277 7.15 34.10 -8.57
C GLY A 277 6.36 32.92 -9.15
N SER A 278 6.46 32.63 -10.45
CA SER A 278 5.75 31.53 -11.10
C SER A 278 6.59 30.27 -11.22
N TYR A 279 5.92 29.12 -11.36
CA TYR A 279 6.53 27.83 -11.70
C TYR A 279 6.07 27.41 -13.09
N ILE A 280 7.01 27.02 -13.95
CA ILE A 280 6.67 26.56 -15.31
C ILE A 280 6.63 25.03 -15.31
N ASN A 281 5.44 24.46 -15.50
CA ASN A 281 5.29 23.07 -15.83
C ASN A 281 5.33 22.89 -17.36
N LYS A 282 6.45 22.42 -17.90
CA LYS A 282 6.62 22.25 -19.34
C LYS A 282 5.89 21.03 -19.89
N THR A 283 5.64 20.02 -19.08
CA THR A 283 4.99 18.77 -19.51
C THR A 283 3.50 18.98 -19.80
N GLN A 284 2.83 19.80 -19.00
CA GLN A 284 1.40 20.10 -19.17
C GLN A 284 1.12 21.37 -19.97
N LYS A 285 2.14 22.12 -20.42
CA LYS A 285 2.02 23.44 -21.06
C LYS A 285 1.16 24.44 -20.27
N GLN A 286 0.94 24.20 -19.00
CA GLN A 286 0.20 25.06 -18.10
C GLN A 286 1.15 25.81 -17.17
N GLN A 287 0.95 27.11 -17.09
CA GLN A 287 1.58 27.92 -16.06
C GLN A 287 0.83 27.68 -14.76
N VAL A 288 1.45 27.02 -13.81
CA VAL A 288 0.86 26.83 -12.48
C VAL A 288 1.18 28.10 -11.69
N GLU A 289 0.23 29.03 -11.65
CA GLU A 289 0.30 30.18 -10.74
C GLU A 289 -0.11 29.67 -9.35
N PHE A 290 0.85 29.58 -8.47
CA PHE A 290 0.59 29.35 -7.05
C PHE A 290 0.60 30.70 -6.36
N THR A 291 -0.57 31.18 -5.98
CA THR A 291 -0.70 32.29 -4.99
C THR A 291 -0.61 31.64 -3.60
N PRO A 292 0.35 32.04 -2.76
CA PRO A 292 0.56 31.46 -1.44
C PRO A 292 -0.63 31.70 -0.49
#